data_180adb0e242da8b3b9796b96c987b9f2
#
_entry.id   180adb0e242da8b3b9796b96c987b9f2
#
_cell.length_a   1.000
_cell.length_b   1.000
_cell.length_c   1.000
_cell.angle_alpha   90.00
_cell.angle_beta   90.00
_cell.angle_gamma   90.00
#
_symmetry.space_group_name_H-M   'P 1'
#
loop_
_entity.id
_entity.type
_entity.pdbx_description
1 polymer ?
#
loop_
_entity_poly.entity_id
_entity_poly.type
_entity_poly.pdbx_seq_one_letter_code
_entity_poly.pdbx_strand_id
1 'polypeptide(L)'
;MYRVLLVEDDAQIRRVIGDYFARRDKIALEFAVDGNEGLAKFLNGSFDLIVLDIMMPGLDGFELCKLIRRRSNVPLVFLTGKVREEDVLYGYEIGADDYIVKPFSIAVLYSKLIAILERSKAGEIIEKKVLTSGEISLDPLRFEVKVGGEVVDLPPKEYQILKYMMEHPGTAITRKLLLAVAWGDDMYITERVIDNRVKNLRNKLHKEGNHIKTLIGVGYRFD
;
A
#
# COMPACT_ATOMS: atom_id res chain seq x y z
N MET A 1 -5.01 22.00 -6.53
CA MET A 1 -3.70 21.80 -5.90
C MET A 1 -3.90 20.94 -4.67
N TYR A 2 -3.15 19.84 -4.53
CA TYR A 2 -3.26 18.93 -3.39
C TYR A 2 -2.47 19.47 -2.19
N ARG A 3 -3.03 19.39 -1.00
CA ARG A 3 -2.33 19.76 0.24
C ARG A 3 -1.67 18.53 0.84
N VAL A 4 -0.35 18.55 0.97
CA VAL A 4 0.43 17.43 1.51
C VAL A 4 1.20 17.90 2.75
N LEU A 5 1.03 17.20 3.87
CA LEU A 5 1.84 17.40 5.08
C LEU A 5 3.07 16.50 5.00
N LEU A 6 4.26 17.08 5.06
CA LEU A 6 5.53 16.36 5.17
C LEU A 6 6.09 16.56 6.58
N VAL A 7 6.18 15.46 7.34
CA VAL A 7 6.76 15.41 8.68
C VAL A 7 8.12 14.73 8.59
N GLU A 8 9.18 15.49 8.76
CA GLU A 8 10.57 15.10 8.55
C GLU A 8 11.46 15.98 9.43
N ASP A 9 12.36 15.42 10.24
CA ASP A 9 13.23 16.19 11.14
C ASP A 9 14.49 16.74 10.45
N ASP A 10 14.93 16.11 9.34
CA ASP A 10 16.09 16.58 8.57
C ASP A 10 15.75 17.81 7.72
N ALA A 11 16.35 18.94 8.08
CA ALA A 11 16.16 20.22 7.38
C ALA A 11 16.66 20.19 5.92
N GLN A 12 17.68 19.40 5.61
CA GLN A 12 18.18 19.27 4.24
C GLN A 12 17.18 18.53 3.36
N ILE A 13 16.62 17.43 3.87
CA ILE A 13 15.60 16.64 3.16
C ILE A 13 14.36 17.50 2.91
N ARG A 14 13.85 18.21 3.95
CA ARG A 14 12.72 19.14 3.78
C ARG A 14 12.98 20.18 2.71
N ARG A 15 14.19 20.81 2.73
CA ARG A 15 14.57 21.85 1.75
C ARG A 15 14.59 21.29 0.34
N VAL A 16 15.28 20.17 0.10
CA VAL A 16 15.45 19.60 -1.24
C VAL A 16 14.10 19.12 -1.82
N ILE A 17 13.24 18.54 -0.98
CA ILE A 17 11.87 18.18 -1.39
C ILE A 17 11.07 19.45 -1.71
N GLY A 18 11.12 20.46 -0.83
CA GLY A 18 10.41 21.73 -1.01
C GLY A 18 10.79 22.44 -2.30
N ASP A 19 12.09 22.58 -2.57
CA ASP A 19 12.61 23.23 -3.78
C ASP A 19 12.16 22.50 -5.08
N TYR A 20 12.07 21.18 -5.03
CA TYR A 20 11.63 20.39 -6.17
C TYR A 20 10.11 20.51 -6.41
N PHE A 21 9.33 20.51 -5.33
CA PHE A 21 7.87 20.56 -5.39
C PHE A 21 7.36 21.97 -5.72
N ALA A 22 8.04 23.02 -5.24
CA ALA A 22 7.70 24.41 -5.51
C ALA A 22 7.72 24.80 -7.01
N ARG A 23 8.44 24.01 -7.83
CA ARG A 23 8.50 24.19 -9.29
C ARG A 23 7.36 23.46 -10.02
N ARG A 24 6.37 22.94 -9.30
CA ARG A 24 5.27 22.11 -9.81
C ARG A 24 3.95 22.50 -9.18
N ASP A 25 2.92 22.60 -9.99
CA ASP A 25 1.63 23.22 -9.59
C ASP A 25 0.64 22.25 -8.91
N LYS A 26 0.95 20.95 -8.86
CA LYS A 26 -0.04 19.95 -8.39
C LYS A 26 -0.07 19.80 -6.87
N ILE A 27 1.04 20.02 -6.15
CA ILE A 27 1.17 19.78 -4.71
C ILE A 27 1.61 21.05 -3.98
N ALA A 28 0.88 21.43 -2.94
CA ALA A 28 1.28 22.39 -1.93
C ALA A 28 1.78 21.63 -0.70
N LEU A 29 3.08 21.78 -0.36
CA LEU A 29 3.67 21.18 0.82
C LEU A 29 3.49 22.07 2.03
N GLU A 30 3.11 21.45 3.14
CA GLU A 30 3.24 22.00 4.49
C GLU A 30 4.20 21.10 5.27
N PHE A 31 5.14 21.71 6.00
CA PHE A 31 6.21 21.00 6.69
C PHE A 31 5.93 20.95 8.19
N ALA A 32 6.31 19.84 8.82
CA ALA A 32 6.47 19.73 10.27
C ALA A 32 7.86 19.17 10.55
N VAL A 33 8.50 19.64 11.61
CA VAL A 33 9.89 19.30 11.95
C VAL A 33 9.99 18.11 12.90
N ASP A 34 8.88 17.70 13.49
CA ASP A 34 8.76 16.53 14.38
C ASP A 34 7.33 16.01 14.42
N GLY A 35 7.13 14.87 15.09
CA GLY A 35 5.83 14.23 15.20
C GLY A 35 4.78 15.05 15.96
N ASN A 36 5.18 15.85 16.95
CA ASN A 36 4.25 16.68 17.72
C ASN A 36 3.70 17.84 16.88
N GLU A 37 4.57 18.52 16.15
CA GLU A 37 4.15 19.55 15.19
C GLU A 37 3.29 18.93 14.08
N GLY A 38 3.69 17.75 13.57
CA GLY A 38 2.92 16.99 12.59
C GLY A 38 1.50 16.69 13.08
N LEU A 39 1.36 16.19 14.30
CA LEU A 39 0.06 15.95 14.92
C LEU A 39 -0.75 17.23 15.09
N ALA A 40 -0.14 18.30 15.59
CA ALA A 40 -0.81 19.58 15.77
C ALA A 40 -1.34 20.16 14.44
N LYS A 41 -0.55 20.10 13.37
CA LYS A 41 -0.97 20.53 12.02
C LYS A 41 -2.07 19.65 11.46
N PHE A 42 -1.96 18.32 11.61
CA PHE A 42 -3.01 17.40 11.20
C PHE A 42 -4.34 17.68 11.90
N LEU A 43 -4.33 17.98 13.20
CA LEU A 43 -5.56 18.23 13.96
C LEU A 43 -6.23 19.56 13.59
N ASN A 44 -5.47 20.55 13.15
CA ASN A 44 -5.93 21.90 12.83
C ASN A 44 -6.08 22.15 11.33
N GLY A 45 -5.72 21.20 10.46
CA GLY A 45 -5.76 21.34 9.02
C GLY A 45 -6.47 20.19 8.33
N SER A 46 -6.60 20.31 7.01
CA SER A 46 -7.04 19.23 6.14
C SER A 46 -5.97 18.97 5.09
N PHE A 47 -5.62 17.71 4.90
CA PHE A 47 -4.58 17.29 3.97
C PHE A 47 -5.12 16.18 3.07
N ASP A 48 -4.69 16.19 1.82
CA ASP A 48 -5.01 15.15 0.83
C ASP A 48 -4.07 13.93 0.95
N LEU A 49 -2.88 14.11 1.56
CA LEU A 49 -1.89 13.06 1.82
C LEU A 49 -0.92 13.52 2.91
N ILE A 50 -0.39 12.57 3.67
CA ILE A 50 0.63 12.80 4.69
C ILE A 50 1.86 11.94 4.38
N VAL A 51 3.05 12.55 4.44
CA VAL A 51 4.34 11.87 4.34
C VAL A 51 5.02 11.95 5.70
N LEU A 52 5.41 10.82 6.27
CA LEU A 52 6.01 10.74 7.60
C LEU A 52 7.39 10.08 7.55
N ASP A 53 8.40 10.71 8.12
CA ASP A 53 9.57 9.95 8.56
C ASP A 53 9.20 9.11 9.80
N ILE A 54 9.76 7.92 9.88
CA ILE A 54 9.60 7.05 11.05
C ILE A 54 10.57 7.48 12.15
N MET A 55 11.81 7.83 11.77
CA MET A 55 12.90 8.04 12.70
C MET A 55 13.00 9.51 13.15
N MET A 56 12.03 9.96 13.94
CA MET A 56 12.03 11.31 14.49
C MET A 56 12.14 11.28 16.02
N PRO A 57 12.77 12.30 16.63
CA PRO A 57 12.82 12.39 18.09
C PRO A 57 11.44 12.68 18.70
N GLY A 58 11.17 12.12 19.87
CA GLY A 58 9.92 12.30 20.59
C GLY A 58 8.81 11.41 20.04
N LEU A 59 7.78 11.99 19.44
CA LEU A 59 6.70 11.22 18.79
C LEU A 59 7.18 10.70 17.44
N ASP A 60 7.47 9.40 17.36
CA ASP A 60 7.94 8.76 16.13
C ASP A 60 6.83 8.63 15.06
N GLY A 61 7.23 8.31 13.82
CA GLY A 61 6.30 8.25 12.70
C GLY A 61 5.26 7.12 12.83
N PHE A 62 5.59 5.99 13.46
CA PHE A 62 4.65 4.91 13.68
C PHE A 62 3.56 5.29 14.68
N GLU A 63 3.96 5.94 15.78
CA GLU A 63 3.01 6.43 16.78
C GLU A 63 2.11 7.53 16.20
N LEU A 64 2.69 8.47 15.45
CA LEU A 64 1.94 9.51 14.74
C LEU A 64 0.95 8.90 13.74
N CYS A 65 1.35 7.88 12.97
CA CYS A 65 0.46 7.15 12.07
C CYS A 65 -0.75 6.57 12.81
N LYS A 66 -0.54 5.89 13.93
CA LYS A 66 -1.64 5.33 14.75
C LYS A 66 -2.60 6.41 15.25
N LEU A 67 -2.07 7.56 15.67
CA LEU A 67 -2.90 8.69 16.12
C LEU A 67 -3.74 9.27 15.00
N ILE A 68 -3.15 9.40 13.80
CA ILE A 68 -3.86 9.85 12.60
C ILE A 68 -4.95 8.85 12.22
N ARG A 69 -4.63 7.55 12.18
CA ARG A 69 -5.57 6.49 11.77
C ARG A 69 -6.77 6.32 12.68
N ARG A 70 -6.67 6.70 13.95
CA ARG A 70 -7.84 6.77 14.85
C ARG A 70 -8.89 7.81 14.43
N ARG A 71 -8.54 8.74 13.53
CA ARG A 71 -9.38 9.90 13.17
C ARG A 71 -9.60 10.06 11.67
N SER A 72 -8.73 9.50 10.83
CA SER A 72 -8.76 9.75 9.39
C SER A 72 -8.14 8.60 8.60
N ASN A 73 -8.72 8.37 7.41
CA ASN A 73 -8.17 7.48 6.39
C ASN A 73 -7.41 8.26 5.30
N VAL A 74 -6.92 9.46 5.61
CA VAL A 74 -6.09 10.24 4.70
C VAL A 74 -4.90 9.40 4.22
N PRO A 75 -4.58 9.35 2.92
CA PRO A 75 -3.42 8.62 2.42
C PRO A 75 -2.15 8.99 3.18
N LEU A 76 -1.39 7.98 3.61
CA LEU A 76 -0.19 8.13 4.43
C LEU A 76 0.95 7.30 3.86
N VAL A 77 2.09 7.93 3.64
CA VAL A 77 3.30 7.32 3.08
C VAL A 77 4.45 7.47 4.07
N PHE A 78 5.12 6.38 4.40
CA PHE A 78 6.37 6.47 5.15
C PHE A 78 7.56 6.79 4.26
N LEU A 79 8.42 7.69 4.73
CA LEU A 79 9.66 8.11 4.10
C LEU A 79 10.80 7.93 5.10
N THR A 80 11.57 6.82 5.02
CA THR A 80 12.45 6.44 6.13
C THR A 80 13.67 5.63 5.70
N GLY A 81 14.71 5.68 6.53
CA GLY A 81 15.90 4.81 6.43
C GLY A 81 15.72 3.40 7.01
N LYS A 82 14.58 3.11 7.68
CA LYS A 82 14.31 1.76 8.17
C LYS A 82 13.97 0.84 7.00
N VAL A 83 14.76 -0.21 6.82
CA VAL A 83 14.67 -1.16 5.69
C VAL A 83 14.41 -2.59 6.14
N ARG A 84 14.25 -2.84 7.45
CA ARG A 84 13.94 -4.19 7.93
C ARG A 84 12.55 -4.58 7.47
N GLU A 85 12.42 -5.80 6.99
CA GLU A 85 11.12 -6.34 6.53
C GLU A 85 10.04 -6.20 7.62
N GLU A 86 10.42 -6.41 8.89
CA GLU A 86 9.54 -6.26 10.05
C GLU A 86 8.99 -4.83 10.20
N ASP A 87 9.83 -3.80 10.01
CA ASP A 87 9.40 -2.39 10.10
C ASP A 87 8.43 -2.02 8.95
N VAL A 88 8.68 -2.55 7.75
CA VAL A 88 7.83 -2.33 6.58
C VAL A 88 6.47 -3.00 6.76
N LEU A 89 6.46 -4.27 7.19
CA LEU A 89 5.23 -5.03 7.47
C LEU A 89 4.40 -4.32 8.55
N TYR A 90 5.06 -3.92 9.62
CA TYR A 90 4.39 -3.18 10.69
C TYR A 90 3.81 -1.84 10.22
N GLY A 91 4.52 -1.10 9.36
CA GLY A 91 4.01 0.14 8.76
C GLY A 91 2.69 -0.09 7.99
N TYR A 92 2.60 -1.17 7.22
CA TYR A 92 1.36 -1.54 6.53
C TYR A 92 0.26 -2.02 7.49
N GLU A 93 0.60 -2.78 8.53
CA GLU A 93 -0.36 -3.23 9.55
C GLU A 93 -1.04 -2.06 10.27
N ILE A 94 -0.29 -1.01 10.59
CA ILE A 94 -0.84 0.18 11.25
C ILE A 94 -1.54 1.14 10.29
N GLY A 95 -1.57 0.81 8.98
CA GLY A 95 -2.42 1.47 7.99
C GLY A 95 -1.72 2.44 7.05
N ALA A 96 -0.41 2.32 6.82
CA ALA A 96 0.26 3.08 5.76
C ALA A 96 -0.18 2.60 4.36
N ASP A 97 -0.27 3.53 3.42
CA ASP A 97 -0.64 3.25 2.03
C ASP A 97 0.58 2.90 1.15
N ASP A 98 1.76 3.42 1.49
CA ASP A 98 3.03 3.12 0.79
C ASP A 98 4.23 3.37 1.72
N TYR A 99 5.40 2.90 1.28
CA TYR A 99 6.66 2.96 2.01
C TYR A 99 7.79 3.31 1.04
N ILE A 100 8.52 4.39 1.33
CA ILE A 100 9.62 4.87 0.48
C ILE A 100 10.91 4.88 1.31
N VAL A 101 11.89 4.12 0.85
CA VAL A 101 13.16 3.93 1.54
C VAL A 101 14.15 5.03 1.15
N LYS A 102 14.81 5.62 2.14
CA LYS A 102 15.97 6.51 1.95
C LYS A 102 17.24 5.67 1.68
N PRO A 103 18.10 6.06 0.70
CA PRO A 103 18.02 7.22 -0.17
C PRO A 103 17.04 7.00 -1.33
N PHE A 104 16.32 8.04 -1.73
CA PHE A 104 15.32 8.02 -2.79
C PHE A 104 15.55 9.11 -3.84
N SER A 105 15.01 8.91 -5.02
CA SER A 105 14.91 9.98 -6.04
C SER A 105 13.71 10.86 -5.75
N ILE A 106 13.90 12.18 -5.68
CA ILE A 106 12.81 13.14 -5.44
C ILE A 106 11.77 13.12 -6.56
N ALA A 107 12.23 12.87 -7.81
CA ALA A 107 11.32 12.71 -8.93
C ALA A 107 10.42 11.47 -8.78
N VAL A 108 10.97 10.36 -8.26
CA VAL A 108 10.23 9.14 -7.98
C VAL A 108 9.25 9.38 -6.81
N LEU A 109 9.69 10.03 -5.74
CA LEU A 109 8.81 10.44 -4.63
C LEU A 109 7.63 11.25 -5.16
N TYR A 110 7.87 12.34 -5.91
CA TYR A 110 6.83 13.18 -6.47
C TYR A 110 5.83 12.37 -7.31
N SER A 111 6.33 11.51 -8.21
CA SER A 111 5.47 10.69 -9.09
C SER A 111 4.62 9.69 -8.30
N LYS A 112 5.17 9.07 -7.25
CA LYS A 112 4.43 8.20 -6.35
C LYS A 112 3.32 8.94 -5.60
N LEU A 113 3.63 10.11 -5.02
CA LEU A 113 2.63 10.90 -4.30
C LEU A 113 1.49 11.35 -5.23
N ILE A 114 1.80 11.80 -6.46
CA ILE A 114 0.77 12.12 -7.45
C ILE A 114 -0.09 10.90 -7.76
N ALA A 115 0.50 9.73 -7.98
CA ALA A 115 -0.25 8.51 -8.28
C ALA A 115 -1.19 8.10 -7.12
N ILE A 116 -0.78 8.29 -5.87
CA ILE A 116 -1.62 8.04 -4.69
C ILE A 116 -2.75 9.06 -4.62
N LEU A 117 -2.44 10.35 -4.79
CA LEU A 117 -3.41 11.45 -4.74
C LEU A 117 -4.47 11.35 -5.86
N GLU A 118 -4.05 11.03 -7.08
CA GLU A 118 -4.97 10.85 -8.21
C GLU A 118 -5.85 9.62 -8.02
N ARG A 119 -5.31 8.52 -7.47
CA ARG A 119 -6.10 7.33 -7.07
C ARG A 119 -7.07 7.64 -5.94
N SER A 120 -6.67 8.42 -4.96
CA SER A 120 -7.54 8.82 -3.84
C SER A 120 -8.71 9.70 -4.32
N LYS A 121 -8.48 10.62 -5.26
CA LYS A 121 -9.57 11.42 -5.89
C LYS A 121 -10.41 10.62 -6.88
N ALA A 122 -9.80 9.72 -7.65
CA ALA A 122 -10.55 8.79 -8.48
C ALA A 122 -11.39 7.82 -7.61
N GLY A 123 -10.96 7.58 -6.36
CA GLY A 123 -11.67 6.80 -5.35
C GLY A 123 -12.90 7.51 -4.73
N GLU A 124 -13.07 8.81 -4.94
CA GLU A 124 -14.39 9.47 -4.75
C GLU A 124 -15.37 9.14 -5.89
N ILE A 125 -14.86 8.58 -7.00
CA ILE A 125 -15.66 8.13 -8.16
C ILE A 125 -15.57 6.62 -8.36
N ILE A 126 -14.49 5.99 -7.92
CA ILE A 126 -14.41 4.54 -7.77
C ILE A 126 -14.68 4.27 -6.30
N GLU A 127 -15.91 3.90 -5.94
CA GLU A 127 -16.14 3.09 -4.76
C GLU A 127 -14.94 2.15 -4.67
N LYS A 128 -14.17 2.19 -3.56
CA LYS A 128 -13.16 1.18 -3.25
C LYS A 128 -13.93 -0.13 -3.06
N LYS A 129 -14.27 -0.71 -4.19
CA LYS A 129 -15.22 -1.80 -4.32
C LYS A 129 -14.57 -2.98 -3.64
N VAL A 130 -15.18 -3.43 -2.57
CA VAL A 130 -14.95 -4.78 -2.08
C VAL A 130 -15.01 -5.67 -3.32
N LEU A 131 -13.91 -6.31 -3.67
CA LEU A 131 -13.89 -7.23 -4.79
C LEU A 131 -14.73 -8.45 -4.38
N THR A 132 -15.73 -8.78 -5.19
CA THR A 132 -16.60 -9.92 -4.91
C THR A 132 -16.62 -10.89 -6.08
N SER A 133 -16.55 -12.17 -5.78
CA SER A 133 -16.76 -13.27 -6.76
C SER A 133 -17.27 -14.48 -6.03
N GLY A 134 -18.46 -14.96 -6.41
CA GLY A 134 -19.15 -16.00 -5.66
C GLY A 134 -19.36 -15.57 -4.20
N GLU A 135 -18.93 -16.40 -3.26
CA GLU A 135 -18.96 -16.10 -1.82
C GLU A 135 -17.70 -15.39 -1.31
N ILE A 136 -16.69 -15.13 -2.18
CA ILE A 136 -15.48 -14.41 -1.82
C ILE A 136 -15.78 -12.91 -1.79
N SER A 137 -15.39 -12.24 -0.72
CA SER A 137 -15.29 -10.78 -0.65
C SER A 137 -13.90 -10.39 -0.14
N LEU A 138 -13.22 -9.51 -0.87
CA LEU A 138 -11.92 -8.97 -0.52
C LEU A 138 -12.04 -7.47 -0.34
N ASP A 139 -11.81 -7.00 0.88
CA ASP A 139 -11.78 -5.58 1.22
C ASP A 139 -10.32 -5.08 1.19
N PRO A 140 -9.93 -4.29 0.17
CA PRO A 140 -8.56 -3.81 0.06
C PRO A 140 -8.17 -2.78 1.13
N LEU A 141 -9.15 -2.16 1.81
CA LEU A 141 -8.91 -1.17 2.85
C LEU A 141 -8.58 -1.83 4.19
N ARG A 142 -9.25 -2.94 4.45
CA ARG A 142 -9.11 -3.68 5.71
C ARG A 142 -8.10 -4.81 5.62
N PHE A 143 -7.56 -5.06 4.41
CA PHE A 143 -6.77 -6.28 4.14
C PHE A 143 -7.51 -7.55 4.57
N GLU A 144 -8.82 -7.54 4.47
CA GLU A 144 -9.69 -8.60 4.93
C GLU A 144 -10.25 -9.40 3.75
N VAL A 145 -10.22 -10.71 3.87
CA VAL A 145 -10.89 -11.62 2.93
C VAL A 145 -11.94 -12.40 3.71
N LYS A 146 -13.14 -12.51 3.13
CA LYS A 146 -14.21 -13.35 3.66
C LYS A 146 -14.67 -14.34 2.60
N VAL A 147 -15.10 -15.50 3.05
CA VAL A 147 -15.78 -16.52 2.25
C VAL A 147 -17.06 -16.89 2.96
N GLY A 148 -18.22 -16.69 2.31
CA GLY A 148 -19.52 -16.92 2.94
C GLY A 148 -19.78 -16.04 4.17
N GLY A 149 -19.12 -14.87 4.25
CA GLY A 149 -19.20 -13.95 5.40
C GLY A 149 -18.21 -14.22 6.52
N GLU A 150 -17.52 -15.36 6.54
CA GLU A 150 -16.48 -15.69 7.52
C GLU A 150 -15.11 -15.17 7.09
N VAL A 151 -14.34 -14.60 8.03
CA VAL A 151 -13.00 -14.07 7.78
C VAL A 151 -12.04 -15.23 7.53
N VAL A 152 -11.29 -15.13 6.42
CA VAL A 152 -10.24 -16.08 6.06
C VAL A 152 -8.88 -15.40 6.23
N ASP A 153 -8.05 -15.95 7.12
CA ASP A 153 -6.70 -15.46 7.34
C ASP A 153 -5.78 -15.88 6.19
N LEU A 154 -5.36 -14.90 5.38
CA LEU A 154 -4.43 -15.08 4.28
C LEU A 154 -3.09 -14.43 4.60
N PRO A 155 -1.97 -15.17 4.49
CA PRO A 155 -0.65 -14.58 4.51
C PRO A 155 -0.52 -13.48 3.44
N PRO A 156 0.29 -12.44 3.66
CA PRO A 156 0.36 -11.27 2.77
C PRO A 156 0.56 -11.61 1.29
N LYS A 157 1.39 -12.62 0.99
CA LYS A 157 1.66 -13.04 -0.39
C LYS A 157 0.45 -13.74 -1.05
N GLU A 158 -0.29 -14.53 -0.30
CA GLU A 158 -1.53 -15.18 -0.78
C GLU A 158 -2.63 -14.13 -1.01
N TYR A 159 -2.73 -13.14 -0.10
CA TYR A 159 -3.62 -11.99 -0.26
C TYR A 159 -3.31 -11.21 -1.54
N GLN A 160 -2.04 -10.87 -1.80
CA GLN A 160 -1.64 -10.12 -2.99
C GLN A 160 -1.95 -10.89 -4.29
N ILE A 161 -1.70 -12.20 -4.30
CA ILE A 161 -2.04 -13.09 -5.43
C ILE A 161 -3.55 -13.09 -5.67
N LEU A 162 -4.37 -13.31 -4.64
CA LEU A 162 -5.83 -13.32 -4.75
C LEU A 162 -6.35 -11.97 -5.24
N LYS A 163 -5.91 -10.88 -4.62
CA LYS A 163 -6.30 -9.53 -5.00
C LYS A 163 -6.03 -9.27 -6.48
N TYR A 164 -4.81 -9.55 -6.94
CA TYR A 164 -4.45 -9.36 -8.34
C TYR A 164 -5.31 -10.19 -9.29
N MET A 165 -5.58 -11.45 -8.93
CA MET A 165 -6.44 -12.33 -9.72
C MET A 165 -7.88 -11.81 -9.80
N MET A 166 -8.46 -11.34 -8.69
CA MET A 166 -9.81 -10.78 -8.63
C MET A 166 -9.94 -9.43 -9.33
N GLU A 167 -8.86 -8.66 -9.42
CA GLU A 167 -8.80 -7.41 -10.21
C GLU A 167 -8.74 -7.67 -11.72
N HIS A 168 -8.36 -8.89 -12.15
CA HIS A 168 -8.18 -9.27 -13.55
C HIS A 168 -8.95 -10.55 -13.91
N PRO A 169 -10.28 -10.59 -13.67
CA PRO A 169 -11.08 -11.79 -13.93
C PRO A 169 -11.05 -12.19 -15.41
N GLY A 170 -11.07 -13.48 -15.69
CA GLY A 170 -11.02 -14.03 -17.04
C GLY A 170 -9.65 -13.92 -17.74
N THR A 171 -8.67 -13.23 -17.15
CA THR A 171 -7.36 -13.01 -17.75
C THR A 171 -6.39 -14.13 -17.42
N ALA A 172 -5.64 -14.60 -18.44
CA ALA A 172 -4.54 -15.54 -18.23
C ALA A 172 -3.33 -14.82 -17.59
N ILE A 173 -2.97 -15.23 -16.38
CA ILE A 173 -1.91 -14.61 -15.58
C ILE A 173 -0.75 -15.60 -15.48
N THR A 174 0.43 -15.20 -15.95
CA THR A 174 1.62 -16.07 -15.90
C THR A 174 2.15 -16.20 -14.46
N ARG A 175 2.85 -17.32 -14.18
CA ARG A 175 3.54 -17.52 -12.90
C ARG A 175 4.54 -16.42 -12.61
N LYS A 176 5.29 -16.01 -13.63
CA LYS A 176 6.26 -14.91 -13.54
C LYS A 176 5.60 -13.60 -13.11
N LEU A 177 4.44 -13.29 -13.67
CA LEU A 177 3.70 -12.08 -13.30
C LEU A 177 3.20 -12.14 -11.87
N LEU A 178 2.64 -13.28 -11.42
CA LEU A 178 2.24 -13.45 -10.02
C LEU A 178 3.42 -13.39 -9.05
N LEU A 179 4.58 -13.89 -9.48
CA LEU A 179 5.81 -13.77 -8.70
C LEU A 179 6.20 -12.29 -8.53
N ALA A 180 6.23 -11.53 -9.63
CA ALA A 180 6.54 -10.10 -9.61
C ALA A 180 5.54 -9.31 -8.76
N VAL A 181 4.24 -9.62 -8.85
CA VAL A 181 3.18 -9.00 -8.04
C VAL A 181 3.39 -9.23 -6.54
N ALA A 182 3.75 -10.46 -6.15
CA ALA A 182 3.82 -10.83 -4.74
C ALA A 182 5.20 -10.59 -4.11
N TRP A 183 6.30 -10.66 -4.88
CA TRP A 183 7.68 -10.53 -4.38
C TRP A 183 8.51 -9.43 -5.04
N GLY A 184 7.97 -8.74 -6.06
CA GLY A 184 8.75 -7.76 -6.81
C GLY A 184 9.83 -8.44 -7.69
N ASP A 185 10.96 -7.74 -7.83
CA ASP A 185 12.10 -8.22 -8.65
C ASP A 185 13.10 -9.09 -7.85
N ASP A 186 12.63 -9.85 -6.87
CA ASP A 186 13.50 -10.74 -6.09
C ASP A 186 14.00 -11.92 -6.94
N MET A 187 15.27 -11.85 -7.36
CA MET A 187 15.88 -12.79 -8.30
C MET A 187 16.13 -14.19 -7.76
N TYR A 188 15.94 -14.41 -6.46
CA TYR A 188 16.24 -15.70 -5.81
C TYR A 188 15.04 -16.63 -5.68
N ILE A 189 13.83 -16.16 -6.06
CA ILE A 189 12.58 -16.91 -5.90
C ILE A 189 12.15 -17.52 -7.23
N THR A 190 11.90 -18.83 -7.23
CA THR A 190 11.48 -19.55 -8.43
C THR A 190 9.94 -19.57 -8.59
N GLU A 191 9.46 -19.67 -9.82
CA GLU A 191 8.03 -19.76 -10.16
C GLU A 191 7.29 -20.92 -9.46
N ARG A 192 7.99 -21.96 -9.01
CA ARG A 192 7.41 -23.08 -8.25
C ARG A 192 6.77 -22.66 -6.93
N VAL A 193 7.24 -21.54 -6.35
CA VAL A 193 6.65 -20.99 -5.13
C VAL A 193 5.18 -20.59 -5.37
N ILE A 194 4.86 -20.10 -6.56
CA ILE A 194 3.50 -19.71 -6.95
C ILE A 194 2.56 -20.91 -6.90
N ASP A 195 2.98 -22.06 -7.40
CA ASP A 195 2.14 -23.27 -7.42
C ASP A 195 1.73 -23.69 -5.99
N ASN A 196 2.67 -23.62 -5.04
CA ASN A 196 2.39 -23.89 -3.64
C ASN A 196 1.46 -22.85 -3.01
N ARG A 197 1.67 -21.56 -3.30
CA ARG A 197 0.80 -20.49 -2.78
C ARG A 197 -0.61 -20.57 -3.33
N VAL A 198 -0.77 -20.84 -4.62
CA VAL A 198 -2.09 -21.04 -5.24
C VAL A 198 -2.78 -22.28 -4.67
N LYS A 199 -2.03 -23.37 -4.43
CA LYS A 199 -2.58 -24.56 -3.76
C LYS A 199 -3.12 -24.22 -2.36
N ASN A 200 -2.32 -23.51 -1.54
CA ASN A 200 -2.73 -23.10 -0.20
C ASN A 200 -3.94 -22.16 -0.25
N LEU A 201 -3.92 -21.19 -1.16
CA LEU A 201 -5.00 -20.26 -1.37
C LEU A 201 -6.31 -20.98 -1.71
N ARG A 202 -6.28 -21.93 -2.66
CA ARG A 202 -7.45 -22.76 -2.98
C ARG A 202 -8.01 -23.51 -1.77
N ASN A 203 -7.14 -24.08 -0.95
CA ASN A 203 -7.54 -24.79 0.26
C ASN A 203 -8.25 -23.85 1.27
N LYS A 204 -7.72 -22.64 1.46
CA LYS A 204 -8.30 -21.65 2.37
C LYS A 204 -9.61 -21.04 1.87
N LEU A 205 -9.78 -20.92 0.57
CA LEU A 205 -11.00 -20.45 -0.06
C LEU A 205 -12.06 -21.55 -0.16
N HIS A 206 -11.77 -22.78 0.26
CA HIS A 206 -12.68 -23.93 0.22
C HIS A 206 -13.29 -24.16 -1.18
N LYS A 207 -14.61 -24.18 -1.31
CA LYS A 207 -15.31 -24.36 -2.59
C LYS A 207 -15.01 -23.25 -3.59
N GLU A 208 -14.83 -22.04 -3.08
CA GLU A 208 -14.54 -20.86 -3.89
C GLU A 208 -13.12 -20.89 -4.49
N GLY A 209 -12.21 -21.71 -3.97
CA GLY A 209 -10.91 -21.98 -4.58
C GLY A 209 -11.01 -22.51 -6.03
N ASN A 210 -12.17 -23.01 -6.44
CA ASN A 210 -12.46 -23.45 -7.80
C ASN A 210 -12.52 -22.28 -8.81
N HIS A 211 -12.68 -21.04 -8.36
CA HIS A 211 -12.56 -19.86 -9.22
C HIS A 211 -11.15 -19.70 -9.78
N ILE A 212 -10.13 -20.20 -9.09
CA ILE A 212 -8.77 -20.18 -9.60
C ILE A 212 -8.53 -21.38 -10.51
N LYS A 213 -8.48 -21.17 -11.81
CA LYS A 213 -8.21 -22.22 -12.82
C LYS A 213 -6.72 -22.31 -13.12
N THR A 214 -6.21 -23.52 -13.35
CA THR A 214 -4.86 -23.73 -13.84
C THR A 214 -4.86 -23.77 -15.36
N LEU A 215 -4.04 -22.94 -15.98
CA LEU A 215 -3.78 -22.96 -17.42
C LEU A 215 -2.43 -23.67 -17.64
N ILE A 216 -2.48 -24.90 -18.15
CA ILE A 216 -1.30 -25.74 -18.34
C ILE A 216 -0.29 -25.02 -19.26
N GLY A 217 0.97 -24.97 -18.84
CA GLY A 217 2.05 -24.30 -19.59
C GLY A 217 2.03 -22.77 -19.53
N VAL A 218 0.98 -22.13 -18.97
CA VAL A 218 0.85 -20.66 -18.90
C VAL A 218 0.90 -20.17 -17.45
N GLY A 219 -0.06 -20.56 -16.63
CA GLY A 219 -0.20 -20.04 -15.27
C GLY A 219 -1.61 -20.27 -14.72
N TYR A 220 -2.29 -19.19 -14.37
CA TYR A 220 -3.60 -19.25 -13.71
C TYR A 220 -4.57 -18.23 -14.30
N ARG A 221 -5.86 -18.45 -14.07
CA ARG A 221 -6.96 -17.54 -14.38
C ARG A 221 -7.96 -17.58 -13.25
N PHE A 222 -8.56 -16.46 -12.95
CA PHE A 222 -9.66 -16.35 -12.00
C PHE A 222 -10.97 -16.17 -12.77
N ASP A 223 -11.95 -17.04 -12.52
CA ASP A 223 -13.25 -17.06 -13.23
C ASP A 223 -14.40 -16.70 -12.28
#